data_61c64c3786bede9bc9a2fbc7bca2e1d2
#
_entry.id   61c64c3786bede9bc9a2fbc7bca2e1d2
#
_cell.length_a   1.000
_cell.length_b   1.000
_cell.length_c   1.000
_cell.angle_alpha   90.00
_cell.angle_beta   90.00
_cell.angle_gamma   90.00
#
_symmetry.space_group_name_H-M   'P 1'
#
loop_
_entity.id
_entity.type
_entity.pdbx_description
1 polymer ?
#
loop_
_entity_poly.entity_id
_entity_poly.type
_entity_poly.pdbx_seq_one_letter_code
_entity_poly.pdbx_strand_id
1 'polypeptide(L)'
;MAATDTALLQTEYRTLSEACGLVDRSERGKLALTGSQAVEFLNGQVTNELADLHPGEGRYAAFLTHKGKMLGDVRILAVGDHASGAPSGLLLDTERVALQELFEMIRRFKIGYDVELHKRTLERGLLSLIGPESERIAGAEQLGGPEHANEYLEIGPIAALAVRTDVGVDLICDAGGTEKLSGELLGRGAAPVSLDAAECLRVERGRPRYGIDLDSSTIPQEAGLNERAVSFTKGCYVGQETVARLHYKGKPNRHLRGLRLSAPADSGEELRLAERSVGRLGSSVVSPKLGPIALALVRREAAPGARVNVGERGVSALITELPFIAAG
;
A
#
# COMPACT_ATOMS: atom_id res chain seq x y z
N MET A 1 -18.78 -16.98 -7.74
CA MET A 1 -17.61 -17.84 -7.53
C MET A 1 -18.07 -19.29 -7.52
N ALA A 2 -17.43 -20.17 -8.28
CA ALA A 2 -17.71 -21.61 -8.24
C ALA A 2 -17.27 -22.21 -6.88
N ALA A 3 -17.84 -23.33 -6.47
CA ALA A 3 -17.49 -23.99 -5.18
C ALA A 3 -16.00 -24.36 -5.10
N THR A 4 -15.38 -24.71 -6.23
CA THR A 4 -13.94 -24.99 -6.33
C THR A 4 -13.09 -23.76 -6.03
N ASP A 5 -13.48 -22.57 -6.51
CA ASP A 5 -12.77 -21.31 -6.27
C ASP A 5 -12.83 -20.93 -4.78
N THR A 6 -13.96 -21.20 -4.11
CA THR A 6 -14.12 -20.92 -2.68
C THR A 6 -13.23 -21.82 -1.82
N ALA A 7 -13.11 -23.10 -2.14
CA ALA A 7 -12.26 -24.05 -1.39
C ALA A 7 -10.76 -23.72 -1.58
N LEU A 8 -10.36 -23.32 -2.79
CA LEU A 8 -9.00 -22.88 -3.06
C LEU A 8 -8.66 -21.62 -2.26
N LEU A 9 -9.51 -20.60 -2.33
CA LEU A 9 -9.34 -19.35 -1.57
C LEU A 9 -9.21 -19.60 -0.06
N GLN A 10 -10.02 -20.52 0.50
CA GLN A 10 -9.92 -20.88 1.93
C GLN A 10 -8.57 -21.52 2.27
N THR A 11 -8.05 -22.37 1.38
CA THR A 11 -6.74 -23.03 1.57
C THR A 11 -5.62 -22.01 1.51
N GLU A 12 -5.61 -21.15 0.48
CA GLU A 12 -4.61 -20.07 0.33
C GLU A 12 -4.67 -19.09 1.49
N TYR A 13 -5.86 -18.67 1.91
CA TYR A 13 -6.04 -17.77 3.06
C TYR A 13 -5.48 -18.39 4.36
N ARG A 14 -5.69 -19.69 4.58
CA ARG A 14 -5.08 -20.40 5.70
C ARG A 14 -3.57 -20.42 5.61
N THR A 15 -3.00 -20.65 4.44
CA THR A 15 -1.55 -20.56 4.19
C THR A 15 -0.98 -19.18 4.58
N LEU A 16 -1.67 -18.10 4.20
CA LEU A 16 -1.28 -16.73 4.58
C LEU A 16 -1.39 -16.46 6.07
N SER A 17 -2.28 -17.15 6.77
CA SER A 17 -2.54 -16.93 8.20
C SER A 17 -1.65 -17.79 9.12
N GLU A 18 -1.24 -18.99 8.69
CA GLU A 18 -0.60 -20.00 9.53
C GLU A 18 0.82 -20.37 9.07
N ALA A 19 1.19 -20.06 7.83
CA ALA A 19 2.48 -20.43 7.22
C ALA A 19 3.08 -19.25 6.44
N CYS A 20 3.33 -19.42 5.14
CA CYS A 20 3.82 -18.37 4.26
C CYS A 20 3.32 -18.56 2.82
N GLY A 21 2.57 -17.60 2.33
CA GLY A 21 2.21 -17.49 0.92
C GLY A 21 3.20 -16.65 0.13
N LEU A 22 3.39 -17.03 -1.12
CA LEU A 22 4.21 -16.31 -2.11
C LEU A 22 3.32 -15.73 -3.20
N VAL A 23 3.40 -14.43 -3.41
CA VAL A 23 2.65 -13.69 -4.44
C VAL A 23 3.61 -12.90 -5.31
N ASP A 24 3.50 -13.03 -6.63
CA ASP A 24 4.21 -12.15 -7.57
C ASP A 24 3.42 -10.84 -7.74
N ARG A 25 4.10 -9.73 -7.44
CA ARG A 25 3.59 -8.35 -7.57
C ARG A 25 4.53 -7.48 -8.41
N SER A 26 5.22 -8.10 -9.35
CA SER A 26 6.19 -7.42 -10.22
C SER A 26 5.57 -6.35 -11.12
N GLU A 27 4.25 -6.39 -11.32
CA GLU A 27 3.50 -5.37 -12.05
C GLU A 27 3.45 -4.00 -11.38
N ARG A 28 3.69 -3.91 -10.06
CA ARG A 28 3.69 -2.63 -9.34
C ARG A 28 4.68 -1.64 -9.96
N GLY A 29 4.32 -0.36 -9.90
CA GLY A 29 5.13 0.72 -10.43
C GLY A 29 6.40 0.94 -9.59
N LYS A 30 7.56 0.99 -10.23
CA LYS A 30 8.85 1.24 -9.55
C LYS A 30 9.61 2.35 -10.24
N LEU A 31 10.08 3.31 -9.44
CA LEU A 31 10.97 4.40 -9.85
C LEU A 31 12.23 4.37 -8.97
N ALA A 32 13.30 4.98 -9.44
CA ALA A 32 14.46 5.26 -8.59
C ALA A 32 14.89 6.71 -8.78
N LEU A 33 15.32 7.34 -7.68
CA LEU A 33 15.97 8.64 -7.67
C LEU A 33 17.40 8.47 -7.16
N THR A 34 18.34 9.05 -7.88
CA THR A 34 19.75 9.15 -7.51
C THR A 34 20.22 10.60 -7.61
N GLY A 35 21.44 10.89 -7.13
CA GLY A 35 21.97 12.25 -7.07
C GLY A 35 22.02 12.79 -5.65
N SER A 36 22.90 13.74 -5.41
CA SER A 36 23.20 14.26 -4.07
C SER A 36 22.03 14.98 -3.40
N GLN A 37 21.06 15.45 -4.20
CA GLN A 37 19.87 16.16 -3.71
C GLN A 37 18.58 15.32 -3.79
N ALA A 38 18.65 14.01 -4.01
CA ALA A 38 17.48 13.17 -4.18
C ALA A 38 16.55 13.18 -2.95
N VAL A 39 17.10 13.09 -1.75
CA VAL A 39 16.35 13.13 -0.49
C VAL A 39 15.73 14.52 -0.28
N GLU A 40 16.52 15.58 -0.39
CA GLU A 40 16.08 16.96 -0.23
C GLU A 40 14.93 17.30 -1.18
N PHE A 41 15.12 17.00 -2.47
CA PHE A 41 14.11 17.20 -3.50
C PHE A 41 12.81 16.46 -3.17
N LEU A 42 12.90 15.14 -2.95
CA LEU A 42 11.72 14.31 -2.74
C LEU A 42 11.00 14.69 -1.44
N ASN A 43 11.74 15.10 -0.41
CA ASN A 43 11.16 15.59 0.83
C ASN A 43 10.21 16.78 0.62
N GLY A 44 10.51 17.68 -0.32
CA GLY A 44 9.61 18.78 -0.68
C GLY A 44 8.39 18.36 -1.53
N GLN A 45 8.34 17.13 -2.04
CA GLN A 45 7.27 16.66 -2.92
C GLN A 45 6.25 15.75 -2.21
N VAL A 46 6.62 15.11 -1.12
CA VAL A 46 5.78 14.10 -0.44
C VAL A 46 5.35 14.52 0.95
N THR A 47 4.31 13.90 1.44
CA THR A 47 3.64 14.26 2.71
C THR A 47 4.41 13.83 3.97
N ASN A 48 5.28 12.80 3.88
CA ASN A 48 6.02 12.31 5.04
C ASN A 48 7.45 12.89 5.09
N GLU A 49 8.07 12.84 6.28
CA GLU A 49 9.44 13.33 6.49
C GLU A 49 10.47 12.36 5.91
N LEU A 50 11.43 12.87 5.16
CA LEU A 50 12.53 12.11 4.58
C LEU A 50 13.91 12.63 4.97
N ALA A 51 14.01 13.82 5.60
CA ALA A 51 15.31 14.44 5.88
C ALA A 51 16.16 13.63 6.88
N ASP A 52 15.48 12.82 7.70
CA ASP A 52 16.09 11.92 8.70
C ASP A 52 16.18 10.45 8.20
N LEU A 53 16.00 10.22 6.91
CA LEU A 53 15.96 8.87 6.36
C LEU A 53 17.38 8.34 6.12
N HIS A 54 17.72 7.23 6.76
CA HIS A 54 19.00 6.55 6.62
C HIS A 54 18.91 5.31 5.71
N PRO A 55 20.03 4.84 5.12
CA PRO A 55 20.06 3.56 4.41
C PRO A 55 19.47 2.44 5.26
N GLY A 56 18.63 1.59 4.64
CA GLY A 56 17.91 0.53 5.34
C GLY A 56 16.58 0.93 5.94
N GLU A 57 16.22 2.20 5.89
CA GLU A 57 14.92 2.70 6.32
C GLU A 57 13.99 2.96 5.15
N GLY A 58 12.70 3.02 5.43
CA GLY A 58 11.69 3.41 4.45
C GLY A 58 10.57 4.24 5.07
N ARG A 59 9.85 4.93 4.21
CA ARG A 59 8.67 5.72 4.60
C ARG A 59 7.54 5.48 3.60
N TYR A 60 6.32 5.49 4.11
CA TYR A 60 5.13 5.56 3.27
C TYR A 60 4.65 7.01 3.21
N ALA A 61 4.32 7.50 2.02
CA ALA A 61 3.94 8.89 1.79
C ALA A 61 2.91 9.00 0.66
N ALA A 62 2.33 10.18 0.50
CA ALA A 62 1.51 10.52 -0.64
C ALA A 62 2.12 11.70 -1.42
N PHE A 63 1.94 11.68 -2.74
CA PHE A 63 2.09 12.83 -3.61
C PHE A 63 0.76 13.55 -3.73
N LEU A 64 0.78 14.87 -3.65
CA LEU A 64 -0.44 15.68 -3.68
C LEU A 64 -0.40 16.74 -4.78
N THR A 65 -1.58 17.12 -5.24
CA THR A 65 -1.76 18.39 -5.95
C THR A 65 -1.62 19.56 -4.98
N HIS A 66 -1.46 20.78 -5.50
CA HIS A 66 -1.48 22.01 -4.68
C HIS A 66 -2.78 22.20 -3.85
N LYS A 67 -3.88 21.51 -4.23
CA LYS A 67 -5.15 21.49 -3.49
C LYS A 67 -5.22 20.40 -2.42
N GLY A 68 -4.13 19.68 -2.14
CA GLY A 68 -4.05 18.60 -1.17
C GLY A 68 -4.75 17.31 -1.58
N LYS A 69 -5.06 17.13 -2.88
CA LYS A 69 -5.63 15.90 -3.43
C LYS A 69 -4.52 14.93 -3.82
N MET A 70 -4.73 13.63 -3.60
CA MET A 70 -3.75 12.59 -3.91
C MET A 70 -3.52 12.45 -5.43
N LEU A 71 -2.27 12.37 -5.83
CA LEU A 71 -1.83 11.92 -7.15
C LEU A 71 -1.44 10.44 -7.12
N GLY A 72 -1.15 9.94 -5.95
CA GLY A 72 -0.78 8.56 -5.66
C GLY A 72 -0.17 8.47 -4.28
N ASP A 73 -0.05 7.25 -3.80
CA ASP A 73 0.72 6.90 -2.62
C ASP A 73 2.00 6.17 -3.05
N VAL A 74 2.98 6.17 -2.18
CA VAL A 74 4.30 5.63 -2.49
C VAL A 74 4.99 5.09 -1.25
N ARG A 75 5.63 3.95 -1.40
CA ARG A 75 6.62 3.45 -0.46
C ARG A 75 8.01 3.91 -0.95
N ILE A 76 8.76 4.59 -0.10
CA ILE A 76 10.06 5.17 -0.38
C ILE A 76 11.08 4.39 0.45
N LEU A 77 12.03 3.73 -0.20
CA LEU A 77 13.06 2.92 0.41
C LEU A 77 14.41 3.58 0.20
N ALA A 78 15.09 3.91 1.28
CA ALA A 78 16.44 4.46 1.24
C ALA A 78 17.44 3.31 1.07
N VAL A 79 18.16 3.31 -0.05
CA VAL A 79 19.15 2.31 -0.37
C VAL A 79 20.55 2.88 -0.31
N GLY A 80 21.52 2.08 0.10
CA GLY A 80 22.93 2.50 0.22
C GLY A 80 23.67 1.71 1.27
N ASP A 81 24.94 2.11 1.50
CA ASP A 81 25.75 1.53 2.57
C ASP A 81 25.35 2.18 3.91
N HIS A 82 24.99 1.36 4.88
CA HIS A 82 24.67 1.81 6.24
C HIS A 82 25.81 2.61 6.89
N ALA A 83 27.06 2.30 6.54
CA ALA A 83 28.22 3.01 7.07
C ALA A 83 28.35 4.44 6.53
N SER A 84 27.73 4.76 5.40
CA SER A 84 27.79 6.11 4.79
C SER A 84 26.92 7.14 5.52
N GLY A 85 25.92 6.69 6.28
CA GLY A 85 24.96 7.54 6.99
C GLY A 85 23.98 8.27 6.08
N ALA A 86 24.20 8.28 4.75
CA ALA A 86 23.33 8.90 3.78
C ALA A 86 22.93 7.92 2.67
N PRO A 87 21.67 7.93 2.19
CA PRO A 87 21.26 7.07 1.09
C PRO A 87 22.03 7.37 -0.20
N SER A 88 22.45 6.33 -0.91
CA SER A 88 22.99 6.46 -2.28
C SER A 88 21.89 6.64 -3.32
N GLY A 89 20.65 6.35 -2.96
CA GLY A 89 19.46 6.51 -3.79
C GLY A 89 18.18 6.16 -3.04
N LEU A 90 17.06 6.46 -3.68
CA LEU A 90 15.72 6.15 -3.20
C LEU A 90 15.03 5.24 -4.23
N LEU A 91 14.53 4.09 -3.79
CA LEU A 91 13.65 3.25 -4.58
C LEU A 91 12.20 3.54 -4.18
N LEU A 92 11.37 3.85 -5.16
CA LEU A 92 9.96 4.19 -4.98
C LEU A 92 9.10 3.05 -5.54
N ASP A 93 8.15 2.56 -4.74
CA ASP A 93 7.19 1.53 -5.12
C ASP A 93 5.75 2.07 -4.92
N THR A 94 4.94 1.98 -5.96
CA THR A 94 3.58 2.53 -6.01
C THR A 94 2.63 1.62 -6.79
N GLU A 95 1.33 1.89 -6.72
CA GLU A 95 0.37 1.22 -7.59
C GLU A 95 0.62 1.60 -9.06
N ARG A 96 0.50 0.62 -9.96
CA ARG A 96 0.79 0.82 -11.40
C ARG A 96 0.01 1.96 -12.00
N VAL A 97 -1.22 2.18 -11.56
CA VAL A 97 -2.12 3.24 -12.06
C VAL A 97 -1.59 4.63 -11.75
N ALA A 98 -0.87 4.83 -10.64
CA ALA A 98 -0.30 6.11 -10.24
C ALA A 98 1.06 6.41 -10.93
N LEU A 99 1.75 5.38 -11.43
CA LEU A 99 3.16 5.46 -11.85
C LEU A 99 3.44 6.59 -12.84
N GLN A 100 2.61 6.75 -13.87
CA GLN A 100 2.88 7.73 -14.92
C GLN A 100 2.72 9.16 -14.40
N GLU A 101 1.69 9.41 -13.59
CA GLU A 101 1.44 10.74 -13.03
C GLU A 101 2.54 11.14 -12.05
N LEU A 102 2.99 10.22 -11.19
CA LEU A 102 4.10 10.45 -10.27
C LEU A 102 5.42 10.68 -11.04
N PHE A 103 5.69 9.90 -12.07
CA PHE A 103 6.87 10.10 -12.92
C PHE A 103 6.88 11.48 -13.55
N GLU A 104 5.77 11.93 -14.14
CA GLU A 104 5.68 13.25 -14.78
C GLU A 104 5.82 14.39 -13.76
N MET A 105 5.24 14.24 -12.58
CA MET A 105 5.39 15.20 -11.50
C MET A 105 6.86 15.34 -11.07
N ILE A 106 7.53 14.23 -10.75
CA ILE A 106 8.93 14.22 -10.36
C ILE A 106 9.80 14.83 -11.48
N ARG A 107 9.59 14.39 -12.72
CA ARG A 107 10.32 14.90 -13.90
C ARG A 107 10.21 16.42 -14.04
N ARG A 108 9.01 16.97 -13.80
CA ARG A 108 8.74 18.41 -13.90
C ARG A 108 9.44 19.21 -12.80
N PHE A 109 9.38 18.72 -11.55
CA PHE A 109 9.82 19.50 -10.40
C PHE A 109 11.29 19.31 -10.03
N LYS A 110 11.97 18.28 -10.57
CA LYS A 110 13.40 18.07 -10.31
C LYS A 110 14.33 19.05 -11.04
N ILE A 111 13.81 19.92 -11.91
CA ILE A 111 14.62 20.88 -12.65
C ILE A 111 15.34 21.82 -11.69
N GLY A 112 16.68 21.90 -11.79
CA GLY A 112 17.53 22.69 -10.90
C GLY A 112 18.10 21.93 -9.69
N TYR A 113 17.69 20.66 -9.49
CA TYR A 113 18.28 19.77 -8.48
C TYR A 113 19.25 18.77 -9.13
N ASP A 114 20.28 18.39 -8.39
CA ASP A 114 21.14 17.25 -8.74
C ASP A 114 20.39 15.94 -8.44
N VAL A 115 19.46 15.59 -9.34
CA VAL A 115 18.58 14.41 -9.22
C VAL A 115 18.39 13.75 -10.56
N GLU A 116 18.65 12.46 -10.62
CA GLU A 116 18.31 11.61 -11.75
C GLU A 116 17.09 10.76 -11.43
N LEU A 117 16.17 10.63 -12.39
CA LEU A 117 14.94 9.86 -12.28
C LEU A 117 14.95 8.71 -13.28
N HIS A 118 14.76 7.48 -12.75
CA HIS A 118 14.79 6.26 -13.53
C HIS A 118 13.47 5.49 -13.42
N LYS A 119 12.98 4.95 -14.53
CA LYS A 119 11.88 3.97 -14.53
C LYS A 119 12.47 2.58 -14.30
N ARG A 120 12.06 1.91 -13.23
CA ARG A 120 12.58 0.60 -12.82
C ARG A 120 11.52 -0.53 -12.87
N THR A 121 10.32 -0.24 -13.30
CA THR A 121 9.21 -1.19 -13.25
C THR A 121 9.49 -2.49 -14.01
N LEU A 122 10.04 -2.40 -15.21
CA LEU A 122 10.36 -3.59 -16.04
C LEU A 122 11.73 -4.20 -15.72
N GLU A 123 12.55 -3.48 -14.96
CA GLU A 123 13.90 -3.93 -14.58
C GLU A 123 13.92 -4.65 -13.23
N ARG A 124 12.84 -4.52 -12.44
CA ARG A 124 12.76 -5.05 -11.07
C ARG A 124 11.52 -5.92 -10.87
N GLY A 125 11.73 -7.16 -10.45
CA GLY A 125 10.69 -8.02 -9.91
C GLY A 125 10.36 -7.65 -8.47
N LEU A 126 9.15 -8.02 -8.02
CA LEU A 126 8.72 -7.92 -6.62
C LEU A 126 7.94 -9.19 -6.25
N LEU A 127 8.46 -9.94 -5.30
CA LEU A 127 7.80 -11.09 -4.71
C LEU A 127 7.42 -10.78 -3.27
N SER A 128 6.17 -11.01 -2.89
CA SER A 128 5.68 -10.82 -1.53
C SER A 128 5.56 -12.15 -0.81
N LEU A 129 6.26 -12.30 0.30
CA LEU A 129 6.08 -13.37 1.28
C LEU A 129 5.13 -12.86 2.36
N ILE A 130 3.99 -13.53 2.51
CA ILE A 130 2.92 -13.12 3.43
C ILE A 130 2.64 -14.23 4.42
N GLY A 131 2.69 -13.91 5.72
CA GLY A 131 2.39 -14.83 6.80
C GLY A 131 3.51 -14.92 7.85
N PRO A 132 3.29 -15.66 8.94
CA PRO A 132 4.19 -15.71 10.10
C PRO A 132 5.57 -16.29 9.80
N GLU A 133 5.70 -17.13 8.77
CA GLU A 133 6.96 -17.76 8.38
C GLU A 133 7.78 -16.93 7.36
N SER A 134 7.29 -15.75 6.96
CA SER A 134 7.87 -14.95 5.86
C SER A 134 9.30 -14.52 6.12
N GLU A 135 9.64 -14.06 7.34
CA GLU A 135 10.99 -13.62 7.70
C GLU A 135 11.98 -14.81 7.64
N ARG A 136 11.61 -15.97 8.19
CA ARG A 136 12.43 -17.18 8.16
C ARG A 136 12.67 -17.67 6.72
N ILE A 137 11.63 -17.68 5.89
CA ILE A 137 11.75 -18.15 4.50
C ILE A 137 12.59 -17.19 3.65
N ALA A 138 12.45 -15.88 3.88
CA ALA A 138 13.29 -14.88 3.25
C ALA A 138 14.76 -14.94 3.73
N GLY A 139 15.02 -15.44 4.94
CA GLY A 139 16.30 -15.28 5.65
C GLY A 139 16.48 -13.85 6.17
N ALA A 140 15.37 -13.22 6.54
CA ALA A 140 15.26 -11.80 6.95
C ALA A 140 14.97 -11.63 8.45
N GLU A 141 15.28 -12.63 9.29
CA GLU A 141 15.03 -12.60 10.73
C GLU A 141 15.79 -11.50 11.45
N GLN A 142 16.87 -11.00 10.84
CA GLN A 142 17.66 -9.89 11.35
C GLN A 142 17.12 -8.52 10.88
N LEU A 143 16.17 -8.51 9.93
CA LEU A 143 15.53 -7.29 9.44
C LEU A 143 14.60 -6.72 10.52
N GLY A 144 15.17 -6.07 11.51
CA GLY A 144 14.44 -5.38 12.58
C GLY A 144 13.79 -4.09 12.10
N GLY A 145 13.22 -3.32 13.06
CA GLY A 145 12.72 -1.99 12.80
C GLY A 145 11.25 -1.91 12.40
N PRO A 146 10.80 -0.73 11.98
CA PRO A 146 9.41 -0.47 11.61
C PRO A 146 9.04 -1.04 10.23
N GLU A 147 7.77 -0.90 9.87
CA GLU A 147 7.28 -1.14 8.50
C GLU A 147 8.16 -0.36 7.51
N HIS A 148 8.57 -1.01 6.42
CA HIS A 148 9.49 -0.52 5.38
C HIS A 148 10.99 -0.49 5.72
N ALA A 149 11.43 -0.97 6.88
CA ALA A 149 12.84 -1.32 7.08
C ALA A 149 13.29 -2.26 5.96
N ASN A 150 14.52 -2.07 5.44
CA ASN A 150 14.95 -2.80 4.26
C ASN A 150 16.46 -3.11 4.31
N GLU A 151 16.84 -4.23 3.69
CA GLU A 151 18.22 -4.71 3.64
C GLU A 151 18.42 -5.57 2.40
N TYR A 152 19.62 -5.50 1.79
CA TYR A 152 19.98 -6.43 0.73
C TYR A 152 20.37 -7.79 1.30
N LEU A 153 19.74 -8.84 0.79
CA LEU A 153 19.99 -10.24 1.15
C LEU A 153 20.39 -11.04 -0.09
N GLU A 154 21.25 -12.05 0.12
CA GLU A 154 21.54 -13.09 -0.87
C GLU A 154 20.64 -14.30 -0.63
N ILE A 155 19.74 -14.59 -1.57
CA ILE A 155 18.80 -15.70 -1.51
C ILE A 155 19.16 -16.70 -2.63
N GLY A 156 19.88 -17.76 -2.28
CA GLY A 156 20.55 -18.57 -3.29
C GLY A 156 21.53 -17.70 -4.11
N PRO A 157 21.45 -17.69 -5.43
CA PRO A 157 22.30 -16.86 -6.28
C PRO A 157 21.73 -15.47 -6.56
N ILE A 158 20.65 -15.05 -5.90
CA ILE A 158 19.92 -13.84 -6.23
C ILE A 158 20.05 -12.82 -5.10
N ALA A 159 20.61 -11.65 -5.43
CA ALA A 159 20.55 -10.47 -4.56
C ALA A 159 19.14 -9.86 -4.62
N ALA A 160 18.51 -9.66 -3.48
CA ALA A 160 17.21 -9.05 -3.35
C ALA A 160 17.19 -8.03 -2.20
N LEU A 161 16.49 -6.91 -2.40
CA LEU A 161 16.17 -5.97 -1.33
C LEU A 161 14.97 -6.53 -0.57
N ALA A 162 15.18 -7.04 0.63
CA ALA A 162 14.13 -7.42 1.56
C ALA A 162 13.54 -6.17 2.20
N VAL A 163 12.22 -6.10 2.25
CA VAL A 163 11.48 -4.95 2.80
C VAL A 163 10.43 -5.46 3.75
N ARG A 164 10.47 -5.04 5.00
CA ARG A 164 9.47 -5.39 6.01
C ARG A 164 8.12 -4.79 5.66
N THR A 165 7.06 -5.59 5.76
CA THR A 165 5.68 -5.16 5.61
C THR A 165 4.87 -5.49 6.87
N ASP A 166 3.64 -5.01 6.95
CA ASP A 166 2.72 -5.33 8.06
C ASP A 166 2.20 -6.78 8.03
N VAL A 167 2.50 -7.54 6.97
CA VAL A 167 2.04 -8.93 6.79
C VAL A 167 3.17 -9.91 6.47
N GLY A 168 4.42 -9.43 6.37
CA GLY A 168 5.57 -10.28 6.04
C GLY A 168 6.72 -9.51 5.41
N VAL A 169 7.28 -10.03 4.33
CA VAL A 169 8.47 -9.48 3.66
C VAL A 169 8.27 -9.41 2.15
N ASP A 170 8.50 -8.25 1.58
CA ASP A 170 8.63 -8.09 0.13
C ASP A 170 10.10 -8.23 -0.29
N LEU A 171 10.33 -8.88 -1.42
CA LEU A 171 11.65 -9.07 -2.00
C LEU A 171 11.70 -8.44 -3.39
N ILE A 172 12.54 -7.42 -3.55
CA ILE A 172 12.73 -6.70 -4.81
C ILE A 172 14.08 -7.11 -5.40
N CYS A 173 14.07 -7.75 -6.56
CA CYS A 173 15.27 -8.23 -7.27
C CYS A 173 15.32 -7.73 -8.70
N ASP A 174 16.39 -8.03 -9.42
CA ASP A 174 16.43 -7.83 -10.88
C ASP A 174 15.38 -8.71 -11.56
N ALA A 175 14.67 -8.16 -12.55
CA ALA A 175 13.55 -8.85 -13.22
C ALA A 175 13.95 -10.23 -13.80
N GLY A 176 15.17 -10.33 -14.34
CA GLY A 176 15.71 -11.62 -14.84
C GLY A 176 15.98 -12.68 -13.77
N GLY A 177 15.98 -12.28 -12.48
CA GLY A 177 16.17 -13.16 -11.34
C GLY A 177 14.86 -13.63 -10.67
N THR A 178 13.72 -13.03 -11.03
CA THR A 178 12.44 -13.23 -10.32
C THR A 178 12.01 -14.71 -10.28
N GLU A 179 12.10 -15.41 -11.40
CA GLU A 179 11.72 -16.83 -11.48
C GLU A 179 12.63 -17.72 -10.61
N LYS A 180 13.94 -17.47 -10.64
CA LYS A 180 14.90 -18.20 -9.80
C LYS A 180 14.67 -17.92 -8.31
N LEU A 181 14.45 -16.64 -7.96
CA LEU A 181 14.11 -16.25 -6.59
C LEU A 181 12.82 -16.94 -6.12
N SER A 182 11.79 -16.96 -6.95
CA SER A 182 10.55 -17.69 -6.66
C SER A 182 10.82 -19.17 -6.38
N GLY A 183 11.62 -19.84 -7.22
CA GLY A 183 12.01 -21.24 -7.03
C GLY A 183 12.74 -21.50 -5.70
N GLU A 184 13.68 -20.63 -5.31
CA GLU A 184 14.38 -20.70 -4.03
C GLU A 184 13.41 -20.58 -2.84
N LEU A 185 12.47 -19.62 -2.92
CA LEU A 185 11.49 -19.39 -1.84
C LEU A 185 10.50 -20.56 -1.69
N LEU A 186 10.04 -21.12 -2.81
CA LEU A 186 9.22 -22.35 -2.82
C LEU A 186 10.00 -23.52 -2.21
N GLY A 187 11.29 -23.69 -2.56
CA GLY A 187 12.16 -24.69 -1.98
C GLY A 187 12.37 -24.54 -0.46
N ARG A 188 12.27 -23.32 0.09
CA ARG A 188 12.34 -23.02 1.52
C ARG A 188 11.03 -23.16 2.26
N GLY A 189 9.92 -23.49 1.56
CA GLY A 189 8.61 -23.79 2.14
C GLY A 189 7.55 -22.72 1.96
N ALA A 190 7.77 -21.68 1.13
CA ALA A 190 6.70 -20.82 0.70
C ALA A 190 5.71 -21.59 -0.19
N ALA A 191 4.44 -21.25 -0.16
CA ALA A 191 3.43 -21.83 -1.08
C ALA A 191 2.88 -20.72 -2.01
N PRO A 192 2.70 -21.00 -3.30
CA PRO A 192 2.12 -20.03 -4.20
C PRO A 192 0.66 -19.77 -3.81
N VAL A 193 0.26 -18.51 -3.77
CA VAL A 193 -1.11 -18.10 -3.48
C VAL A 193 -1.57 -17.02 -4.46
N SER A 194 -2.89 -16.93 -4.65
CA SER A 194 -3.49 -15.94 -5.53
C SER A 194 -3.44 -14.53 -4.95
N LEU A 195 -3.54 -13.54 -5.85
CA LEU A 195 -3.76 -12.15 -5.44
C LEU A 195 -5.06 -11.99 -4.64
N ASP A 196 -6.11 -12.76 -4.94
CA ASP A 196 -7.40 -12.71 -4.24
C ASP A 196 -7.28 -13.06 -2.74
N ALA A 197 -6.44 -14.06 -2.41
CA ALA A 197 -6.17 -14.39 -1.01
C ALA A 197 -5.42 -13.27 -0.28
N ALA A 198 -4.43 -12.66 -0.92
CA ALA A 198 -3.73 -11.49 -0.38
C ALA A 198 -4.65 -10.28 -0.23
N GLU A 199 -5.59 -10.07 -1.19
CA GLU A 199 -6.59 -9.01 -1.12
C GLU A 199 -7.53 -9.18 0.09
N CYS A 200 -7.93 -10.40 0.44
CA CYS A 200 -8.71 -10.62 1.64
C CYS A 200 -8.00 -10.07 2.88
N LEU A 201 -6.71 -10.38 3.08
CA LEU A 201 -5.93 -9.85 4.22
C LEU A 201 -5.79 -8.33 4.16
N ARG A 202 -5.53 -7.76 2.98
CA ARG A 202 -5.41 -6.31 2.81
C ARG A 202 -6.68 -5.58 3.22
N VAL A 203 -7.84 -6.05 2.75
CA VAL A 203 -9.16 -5.46 3.06
C VAL A 203 -9.47 -5.63 4.54
N GLU A 204 -9.23 -6.81 5.12
CA GLU A 204 -9.43 -7.08 6.56
C GLU A 204 -8.62 -6.13 7.45
N ARG A 205 -7.39 -5.79 7.03
CA ARG A 205 -6.52 -4.84 7.72
C ARG A 205 -6.87 -3.39 7.43
N GLY A 206 -7.88 -3.12 6.61
CA GLY A 206 -8.32 -1.78 6.27
C GLY A 206 -7.28 -0.96 5.49
N ARG A 207 -6.41 -1.63 4.72
CA ARG A 207 -5.37 -0.98 3.91
C ARG A 207 -5.93 -0.59 2.55
N PRO A 208 -6.16 0.71 2.28
CA PRO A 208 -6.70 1.13 0.99
C PRO A 208 -5.66 0.98 -0.12
N ARG A 209 -6.16 0.84 -1.36
CA ARG A 209 -5.36 0.81 -2.59
C ARG A 209 -5.74 2.00 -3.48
N TYR A 210 -4.72 2.74 -3.93
CA TYR A 210 -4.92 3.83 -4.88
C TYR A 210 -5.38 3.27 -6.25
N GLY A 211 -6.37 3.93 -6.83
CA GLY A 211 -7.03 3.51 -8.06
C GLY A 211 -8.28 2.65 -7.86
N ILE A 212 -8.50 2.13 -6.63
CA ILE A 212 -9.71 1.36 -6.30
C ILE A 212 -10.44 2.00 -5.11
N ASP A 213 -9.76 2.13 -3.97
CA ASP A 213 -10.33 2.71 -2.75
C ASP A 213 -10.11 4.21 -2.66
N LEU A 214 -9.03 4.69 -3.25
CA LEU A 214 -8.58 6.07 -3.27
C LEU A 214 -8.34 6.52 -4.71
N ASP A 215 -8.57 7.80 -4.95
CA ASP A 215 -8.39 8.42 -6.26
C ASP A 215 -7.89 9.88 -6.16
N SER A 216 -7.78 10.55 -7.29
CA SER A 216 -7.37 11.95 -7.40
C SER A 216 -8.36 12.96 -6.79
N SER A 217 -9.50 12.53 -6.29
CA SER A 217 -10.45 13.35 -5.52
C SER A 217 -10.22 13.25 -4.00
N THR A 218 -9.39 12.31 -3.55
CA THR A 218 -9.18 11.97 -2.14
C THR A 218 -8.12 12.86 -1.49
N ILE A 219 -8.29 13.16 -0.21
CA ILE A 219 -7.30 13.80 0.66
C ILE A 219 -6.78 12.75 1.64
N PRO A 220 -5.50 12.73 2.03
CA PRO A 220 -4.93 11.71 2.92
C PRO A 220 -5.72 11.47 4.21
N GLN A 221 -6.29 12.51 4.80
CA GLN A 221 -7.12 12.40 6.00
C GLN A 221 -8.43 11.64 5.78
N GLU A 222 -9.06 11.79 4.61
CA GLU A 222 -10.25 11.02 4.25
C GLU A 222 -9.93 9.53 4.14
N ALA A 223 -8.72 9.22 3.69
CA ALA A 223 -8.19 7.86 3.54
C ALA A 223 -7.69 7.22 4.84
N GLY A 224 -7.69 7.95 5.97
CA GLY A 224 -7.12 7.47 7.23
C GLY A 224 -5.60 7.35 7.23
N LEU A 225 -4.90 8.10 6.36
CA LEU A 225 -3.45 7.96 6.15
C LEU A 225 -2.60 8.91 7.02
N ASN A 226 -3.20 9.71 7.90
CA ASN A 226 -2.47 10.71 8.66
C ASN A 226 -1.30 10.14 9.45
N GLU A 227 -1.51 9.06 10.20
CA GLU A 227 -0.49 8.47 11.07
C GLU A 227 0.62 7.74 10.28
N ARG A 228 0.28 7.21 9.10
CA ARG A 228 1.20 6.39 8.31
C ARG A 228 1.97 7.17 7.26
N ALA A 229 1.32 8.16 6.65
CA ALA A 229 1.82 8.79 5.42
C ALA A 229 2.08 10.29 5.55
N VAL A 230 1.74 10.95 6.68
CA VAL A 230 1.82 12.40 6.79
C VAL A 230 2.63 12.81 8.02
N SER A 231 3.66 13.61 7.80
CA SER A 231 4.34 14.33 8.88
C SER A 231 3.71 15.72 9.04
N PHE A 232 3.29 16.07 10.25
CA PHE A 232 2.74 17.39 10.58
C PHE A 232 3.79 18.34 11.16
N THR A 233 5.02 17.87 11.34
CA THR A 233 6.14 18.63 11.93
C THR A 233 7.23 18.98 10.92
N LYS A 234 7.22 18.35 9.74
CA LYS A 234 8.18 18.61 8.67
C LYS A 234 8.03 20.00 8.03
N GLY A 235 9.03 20.40 7.25
CA GLY A 235 8.99 21.60 6.43
C GLY A 235 7.93 21.57 5.32
N CYS A 236 7.93 22.59 4.47
CA CYS A 236 6.91 22.72 3.41
C CYS A 236 6.98 21.61 2.37
N TYR A 237 5.81 21.17 1.91
CA TYR A 237 5.64 20.26 0.78
C TYR A 237 4.41 20.62 -0.05
N VAL A 238 4.32 20.08 -1.27
CA VAL A 238 3.21 20.37 -2.18
C VAL A 238 1.87 19.91 -1.58
N GLY A 239 0.90 20.82 -1.48
CA GLY A 239 -0.45 20.54 -0.96
C GLY A 239 -0.62 20.59 0.56
N GLN A 240 0.44 20.95 1.31
CA GLN A 240 0.45 20.97 2.78
C GLN A 240 -0.65 21.85 3.40
N GLU A 241 -0.95 23.01 2.82
CA GLU A 241 -1.92 23.96 3.41
C GLU A 241 -3.28 23.31 3.66
N THR A 242 -3.82 22.59 2.70
CA THR A 242 -5.11 21.90 2.83
C THR A 242 -5.06 20.79 3.88
N VAL A 243 -3.98 20.00 3.89
CA VAL A 243 -3.78 18.91 4.85
C VAL A 243 -3.67 19.43 6.27
N ALA A 244 -2.83 20.47 6.50
CA ALA A 244 -2.65 21.09 7.80
C ALA A 244 -3.94 21.77 8.31
N ARG A 245 -4.65 22.50 7.44
CA ARG A 245 -5.92 23.15 7.80
C ARG A 245 -6.96 22.12 8.26
N LEU A 246 -7.07 20.99 7.57
CA LEU A 246 -8.02 19.94 7.96
C LEU A 246 -7.60 19.27 9.27
N HIS A 247 -6.31 19.06 9.50
CA HIS A 247 -5.80 18.47 10.73
C HIS A 247 -6.09 19.34 11.95
N TYR A 248 -5.79 20.65 11.88
CA TYR A 248 -5.89 21.55 13.05
C TYR A 248 -7.28 22.17 13.25
N LYS A 249 -8.05 22.39 12.18
CA LYS A 249 -9.28 23.22 12.24
C LYS A 249 -10.47 22.59 11.52
N GLY A 250 -10.31 21.46 10.86
CA GLY A 250 -11.34 20.88 10.01
C GLY A 250 -11.81 19.50 10.43
N LYS A 251 -12.88 19.06 9.78
CA LYS A 251 -13.33 17.66 9.80
C LYS A 251 -13.46 17.22 8.35
N PRO A 252 -12.88 16.09 7.95
CA PRO A 252 -13.06 15.55 6.62
C PRO A 252 -14.54 15.33 6.31
N ASN A 253 -14.92 15.54 5.06
CA ASN A 253 -16.30 15.30 4.61
C ASN A 253 -16.59 13.82 4.37
N ARG A 254 -15.52 13.04 4.11
CA ARG A 254 -15.57 11.60 3.87
C ARG A 254 -14.58 10.91 4.80
N HIS A 255 -14.82 9.63 5.04
CA HIS A 255 -13.91 8.76 5.79
C HIS A 255 -13.85 7.40 5.14
N LEU A 256 -12.65 6.82 5.07
CA LEU A 256 -12.50 5.42 4.74
C LEU A 256 -13.12 4.58 5.86
N ARG A 257 -13.99 3.65 5.48
CA ARG A 257 -14.72 2.77 6.40
C ARG A 257 -14.72 1.34 5.91
N GLY A 258 -14.85 0.42 6.84
CA GLY A 258 -15.19 -0.96 6.55
C GLY A 258 -16.70 -1.12 6.38
N LEU A 259 -17.11 -2.03 5.53
CA LEU A 259 -18.49 -2.42 5.32
C LEU A 259 -18.63 -3.93 5.47
N ARG A 260 -19.56 -4.38 6.34
CA ARG A 260 -20.00 -5.78 6.39
C ARG A 260 -21.23 -5.92 5.54
N LEU A 261 -21.11 -6.65 4.43
CA LEU A 261 -22.15 -6.79 3.42
C LEU A 261 -23.05 -7.98 3.75
N SER A 262 -24.35 -7.87 3.42
CA SER A 262 -25.32 -8.98 3.55
C SER A 262 -25.15 -10.06 2.48
N ALA A 263 -24.54 -9.71 1.35
CA ALA A 263 -24.16 -10.59 0.24
C ALA A 263 -23.00 -9.97 -0.54
N PRO A 264 -22.27 -10.72 -1.39
CA PRO A 264 -21.23 -10.17 -2.26
C PRO A 264 -21.77 -9.08 -3.17
N ALA A 265 -20.97 -8.01 -3.32
CA ALA A 265 -21.29 -6.85 -4.16
C ALA A 265 -20.03 -6.41 -4.92
N ASP A 266 -20.20 -5.72 -6.04
CA ASP A 266 -19.10 -5.35 -6.92
C ASP A 266 -18.51 -3.99 -6.56
N SER A 267 -17.21 -3.81 -6.76
CA SER A 267 -16.55 -2.51 -6.66
C SER A 267 -17.24 -1.49 -7.56
N GLY A 268 -17.37 -0.24 -7.08
CA GLY A 268 -18.03 0.84 -7.80
C GLY A 268 -19.55 0.97 -7.56
N GLU A 269 -20.20 -0.02 -6.93
CA GLU A 269 -21.63 0.08 -6.60
C GLU A 269 -21.89 1.25 -5.64
N GLU A 270 -22.99 1.97 -5.89
CA GLU A 270 -23.37 3.14 -5.10
C GLU A 270 -23.83 2.74 -3.71
N LEU A 271 -23.45 3.53 -2.71
CA LEU A 271 -23.89 3.39 -1.33
C LEU A 271 -24.92 4.47 -1.01
N ARG A 272 -26.10 4.06 -0.51
CA ARG A 272 -27.18 4.96 -0.15
C ARG A 272 -27.58 4.83 1.33
N LEU A 273 -27.64 5.96 2.02
CA LEU A 273 -28.25 6.10 3.33
C LEU A 273 -29.62 6.73 3.14
N ALA A 274 -30.69 5.95 3.31
CA ALA A 274 -32.02 6.28 2.79
C ALA A 274 -31.94 6.62 1.29
N GLU A 275 -32.40 7.80 0.88
CA GLU A 275 -32.40 8.23 -0.52
C GLU A 275 -31.11 8.98 -0.94
N ARG A 276 -30.16 9.17 -0.03
CA ARG A 276 -28.96 9.96 -0.32
C ARG A 276 -27.78 9.07 -0.67
N SER A 277 -27.09 9.40 -1.76
CA SER A 277 -25.80 8.82 -2.09
C SER A 277 -24.74 9.27 -1.08
N VAL A 278 -24.09 8.31 -0.43
CA VAL A 278 -23.06 8.56 0.60
C VAL A 278 -21.67 8.06 0.21
N GLY A 279 -21.53 7.39 -0.92
CA GLY A 279 -20.25 6.90 -1.42
C GLY A 279 -20.41 5.83 -2.48
N ARG A 280 -19.29 5.13 -2.75
CA ARG A 280 -19.23 3.95 -3.63
C ARG A 280 -18.35 2.90 -3.00
N LEU A 281 -18.65 1.63 -3.27
CA LEU A 281 -17.77 0.53 -2.87
C LEU A 281 -16.41 0.66 -3.57
N GLY A 282 -15.34 0.57 -2.80
CA GLY A 282 -14.00 0.35 -3.28
C GLY A 282 -13.72 -1.15 -3.40
N SER A 283 -12.66 -1.62 -2.75
CA SER A 283 -12.33 -3.04 -2.70
C SER A 283 -13.42 -3.84 -1.99
N SER A 284 -13.86 -4.92 -2.62
CA SER A 284 -14.87 -5.82 -2.08
C SER A 284 -14.39 -7.27 -2.21
N VAL A 285 -14.43 -8.03 -1.13
CA VAL A 285 -13.96 -9.42 -1.06
C VAL A 285 -14.93 -10.28 -0.24
N VAL A 286 -14.87 -11.59 -0.46
CA VAL A 286 -15.50 -12.57 0.42
C VAL A 286 -14.40 -13.20 1.28
N SER A 287 -14.18 -12.60 2.46
CA SER A 287 -13.17 -13.13 3.39
C SER A 287 -13.60 -14.48 3.93
N PRO A 288 -12.70 -15.49 3.94
CA PRO A 288 -12.97 -16.78 4.58
C PRO A 288 -13.32 -16.67 6.08
N LYS A 289 -12.81 -15.65 6.76
CA LYS A 289 -13.01 -15.41 8.20
C LYS A 289 -14.21 -14.52 8.51
N LEU A 290 -14.48 -13.51 7.68
CA LEU A 290 -15.44 -12.45 7.98
C LEU A 290 -16.68 -12.45 7.07
N GLY A 291 -16.69 -13.29 6.02
CA GLY A 291 -17.72 -13.24 4.98
C GLY A 291 -17.54 -12.03 4.03
N PRO A 292 -18.61 -11.56 3.37
CA PRO A 292 -18.53 -10.44 2.45
C PRO A 292 -18.20 -9.14 3.19
N ILE A 293 -17.08 -8.52 2.84
CA ILE A 293 -16.60 -7.23 3.38
C ILE A 293 -16.10 -6.33 2.27
N ALA A 294 -16.11 -5.03 2.52
CA ALA A 294 -15.59 -4.05 1.57
C ALA A 294 -14.97 -2.84 2.27
N LEU A 295 -14.16 -2.07 1.52
CA LEU A 295 -13.73 -0.73 1.89
C LEU A 295 -14.52 0.30 1.08
N ALA A 296 -14.79 1.46 1.67
CA ALA A 296 -15.38 2.58 0.94
C ALA A 296 -15.04 3.92 1.59
N LEU A 297 -14.85 4.95 0.75
CA LEU A 297 -14.89 6.35 1.19
C LEU A 297 -16.35 6.79 1.29
N VAL A 298 -16.85 6.93 2.52
CA VAL A 298 -18.23 7.31 2.79
C VAL A 298 -18.30 8.70 3.39
N ARG A 299 -19.39 9.43 3.09
CA ARG A 299 -19.68 10.71 3.71
C ARG A 299 -19.85 10.58 5.22
N ARG A 300 -19.48 11.61 5.98
CA ARG A 300 -19.48 11.62 7.45
C ARG A 300 -20.85 11.31 8.09
N GLU A 301 -21.95 11.55 7.40
CA GLU A 301 -23.30 11.21 7.87
C GLU A 301 -23.55 9.70 7.91
N ALA A 302 -22.81 8.92 7.11
CA ALA A 302 -22.81 7.47 7.16
C ALA A 302 -21.75 7.00 8.18
N ALA A 303 -22.04 7.22 9.46
CA ALA A 303 -21.14 6.88 10.56
C ALA A 303 -21.13 5.36 10.87
N PRO A 304 -20.10 4.86 11.56
CA PRO A 304 -20.08 3.49 12.06
C PRO A 304 -21.36 3.15 12.83
N GLY A 305 -21.92 1.95 12.54
CA GLY A 305 -23.22 1.51 13.02
C GLY A 305 -24.40 1.84 12.07
N ALA A 306 -24.21 2.72 11.10
CA ALA A 306 -25.24 2.99 10.11
C ALA A 306 -25.38 1.82 9.12
N ARG A 307 -26.62 1.57 8.67
CA ARG A 307 -26.93 0.63 7.58
C ARG A 307 -27.16 1.40 6.30
N VAL A 308 -26.54 0.96 5.21
CA VAL A 308 -26.66 1.52 3.87
C VAL A 308 -27.11 0.46 2.88
N ASN A 309 -27.80 0.88 1.83
CA ASN A 309 -28.09 0.03 0.68
C ASN A 309 -26.93 0.09 -0.32
N VAL A 310 -26.65 -1.04 -0.97
CA VAL A 310 -25.56 -1.21 -1.93
C VAL A 310 -26.16 -1.54 -3.29
N GLY A 311 -25.95 -0.68 -4.27
CA GLY A 311 -26.47 -0.87 -5.61
C GLY A 311 -27.99 -1.03 -5.64
N GLU A 312 -28.47 -1.79 -6.63
CA GLU A 312 -29.91 -2.01 -6.85
C GLU A 312 -30.36 -3.45 -6.53
N ARG A 313 -29.44 -4.35 -6.18
CA ARG A 313 -29.71 -5.80 -6.00
C ARG A 313 -30.24 -6.16 -4.61
N GLY A 314 -30.60 -5.18 -3.78
CA GLY A 314 -31.12 -5.43 -2.42
C GLY A 314 -30.04 -5.83 -1.39
N VAL A 315 -28.76 -5.64 -1.73
CA VAL A 315 -27.66 -5.84 -0.78
C VAL A 315 -27.65 -4.68 0.21
N SER A 316 -27.45 -4.99 1.49
CA SER A 316 -27.25 -4.00 2.54
C SER A 316 -25.86 -4.14 3.16
N ALA A 317 -25.37 -3.06 3.75
CA ALA A 317 -24.10 -3.08 4.46
C ALA A 317 -24.20 -2.37 5.82
N LEU A 318 -23.50 -2.91 6.81
CA LEU A 318 -23.24 -2.25 8.08
C LEU A 318 -21.89 -1.55 8.01
N ILE A 319 -21.86 -0.23 8.23
CA ILE A 319 -20.61 0.54 8.28
C ILE A 319 -19.90 0.27 9.60
N THR A 320 -18.60 0.01 9.53
CA THR A 320 -17.74 -0.28 10.69
C THR A 320 -16.47 0.56 10.66
N GLU A 321 -15.82 0.70 11.82
CA GLU A 321 -14.45 1.20 11.89
C GLU A 321 -13.47 0.21 11.26
N LEU A 322 -12.27 0.69 10.93
CA LEU A 322 -11.16 -0.10 10.43
C LEU A 322 -10.03 -0.11 11.46
N PRO A 323 -9.22 -1.16 11.52
CA PRO A 323 -9.31 -2.40 10.72
C PRO A 323 -10.46 -3.32 11.16
N PHE A 324 -10.88 -4.25 10.29
CA PHE A 324 -11.83 -5.30 10.69
C PHE A 324 -11.23 -6.29 11.69
N ILE A 325 -9.92 -6.51 11.59
CA ILE A 325 -9.11 -7.36 12.46
C ILE A 325 -7.91 -6.52 12.88
N ALA A 326 -7.69 -6.37 14.20
CA ALA A 326 -6.50 -5.69 14.70
C ALA A 326 -5.22 -6.41 14.22
N ALA A 327 -4.15 -5.65 14.00
CA ALA A 327 -2.84 -6.23 13.80
C ALA A 327 -2.47 -6.99 15.09
N GLY A 328 -2.14 -8.28 14.95
CA GLY A 328 -1.67 -9.12 16.04
C GLY A 328 -0.25 -8.74 16.45
#